data_6a189d68439bfe2d4cf1d87ebdc72e1e
#
_entry.id   6a189d68439bfe2d4cf1d87ebdc72e1e
#
_cell.length_a   1.000
_cell.length_b   1.000
_cell.length_c   1.000
_cell.angle_alpha   90.00
_cell.angle_beta   90.00
_cell.angle_gamma   90.00
#
_symmetry.space_group_name_H-M   'P 1'
#
loop_
_entity.id
_entity.type
_entity.pdbx_description
1 polymer ?
#
loop_
_entity_poly.entity_id
_entity_poly.type
_entity_poly.pdbx_seq_one_letter_code
_entity_poly.pdbx_strand_id
1 'polypeptide(L)'
;MKKTKPGINTTAAILDIINAILFTTSWFVVTFMAFSESFAGGDGSQTSGAGTFFYVMAGIGLIVHIIGLIKSKKAGVSIVGHILGIIGCACFAVTALLAFPAIVLLIIACVFCFRQTLVQN
;
A
#
# COMPACT_ATOMS: atom_id res chain seq x y z
N MET A 1 24.12 15.94 -15.61
CA MET A 1 22.99 16.58 -14.92
C MET A 1 22.37 15.60 -13.91
N LYS A 2 22.25 16.02 -12.68
CA LYS A 2 21.64 15.17 -11.65
C LYS A 2 20.13 15.10 -11.85
N LYS A 3 19.60 13.88 -11.87
CA LYS A 3 18.16 13.66 -11.86
C LYS A 3 17.70 13.62 -10.41
N THR A 4 16.58 14.25 -10.12
CA THR A 4 15.99 14.25 -8.78
C THR A 4 14.73 13.39 -8.77
N LYS A 5 14.55 12.61 -7.70
CA LYS A 5 13.32 11.85 -7.58
C LYS A 5 12.16 12.80 -7.30
N PRO A 6 10.97 12.55 -7.89
CA PRO A 6 9.78 13.34 -7.56
C PRO A 6 9.43 13.24 -6.08
N GLY A 7 8.90 14.31 -5.52
CA GLY A 7 8.45 14.33 -4.12
C GLY A 7 7.40 13.27 -3.81
N ILE A 8 6.59 12.89 -4.81
CA ILE A 8 5.60 11.84 -4.65
C ILE A 8 6.22 10.48 -4.31
N ASN A 9 7.49 10.25 -4.67
CA ASN A 9 8.15 8.99 -4.33
C ASN A 9 8.38 8.87 -2.82
N THR A 10 8.74 9.98 -2.17
CA THR A 10 8.83 10.00 -0.71
C THR A 10 7.46 9.80 -0.08
N THR A 11 6.43 10.46 -0.61
CA THR A 11 5.05 10.29 -0.14
C THR A 11 4.60 8.83 -0.30
N ALA A 12 4.89 8.24 -1.45
CA ALA A 12 4.56 6.83 -1.69
C ALA A 12 5.26 5.90 -0.70
N ALA A 13 6.53 6.15 -0.42
CA ALA A 13 7.29 5.34 0.52
C ALA A 13 6.74 5.44 1.94
N ILE A 14 6.36 6.64 2.38
CA ILE A 14 5.74 6.85 3.69
C ILE A 14 4.39 6.14 3.75
N LEU A 15 3.58 6.26 2.70
CA LEU A 15 2.29 5.59 2.62
C LEU A 15 2.45 4.07 2.63
N ASP A 16 3.48 3.54 1.99
CA ASP A 16 3.78 2.11 2.01
C ASP A 16 4.09 1.60 3.42
N ILE A 17 4.82 2.38 4.21
CA ILE A 17 5.07 2.04 5.62
C ILE A 17 3.75 1.99 6.38
N ILE A 18 2.91 3.01 6.23
CA ILE A 18 1.60 3.08 6.88
C ILE A 18 0.74 1.90 6.44
N ASN A 19 0.66 1.62 5.16
CA ASN A 19 -0.14 0.51 4.64
C ASN A 19 0.41 -0.84 5.06
N ALA A 20 1.72 -1.02 5.12
CA ALA A 20 2.31 -2.26 5.61
C ALA A 20 1.91 -2.54 7.05
N ILE A 21 1.94 -1.52 7.91
CA ILE A 21 1.49 -1.64 9.30
C ILE A 21 -0.01 -1.94 9.35
N LEU A 22 -0.82 -1.21 8.60
CA LEU A 22 -2.27 -1.40 8.56
C LEU A 22 -2.64 -2.81 8.07
N PHE A 23 -2.02 -3.26 6.99
CA PHE A 23 -2.33 -4.57 6.42
C PHE A 23 -1.88 -5.70 7.33
N THR A 24 -0.73 -5.53 8.01
CA THR A 24 -0.27 -6.51 9.00
C THR A 24 -1.28 -6.67 10.14
N THR A 25 -1.88 -5.55 10.58
CA THR A 25 -2.85 -5.57 11.68
C THR A 25 -4.28 -5.86 11.23
N SER A 26 -4.56 -5.80 9.93
CA SER A 26 -5.93 -5.90 9.41
C SER A 26 -6.64 -7.18 9.84
N TRP A 27 -5.96 -8.32 9.78
CA TRP A 27 -6.53 -9.59 10.20
C TRP A 27 -6.93 -9.59 11.67
N PHE A 28 -6.07 -9.04 12.53
CA PHE A 28 -6.37 -8.95 13.96
C PHE A 28 -7.56 -8.04 14.22
N VAL A 29 -7.57 -6.86 13.59
CA VAL A 29 -8.63 -5.88 13.77
C VAL A 29 -9.97 -6.43 13.27
N VAL A 30 -10.01 -6.94 12.05
CA VAL A 30 -11.25 -7.43 11.44
C VAL A 30 -11.77 -8.65 12.21
N THR A 31 -10.88 -9.58 12.58
CA THR A 31 -11.26 -10.76 13.34
C THR A 31 -11.80 -10.38 14.72
N PHE A 32 -11.12 -9.48 15.41
CA PHE A 32 -11.56 -9.00 16.72
C PHE A 32 -12.94 -8.34 16.64
N MET A 33 -13.16 -7.50 15.62
CA MET A 33 -14.45 -6.85 15.42
C MET A 33 -15.55 -7.84 15.10
N ALA A 34 -15.26 -8.84 14.26
CA ALA A 34 -16.22 -9.89 13.93
C ALA A 34 -16.63 -10.67 15.18
N PHE A 35 -15.66 -11.03 16.02
CA PHE A 35 -15.96 -11.68 17.29
C PHE A 35 -16.83 -10.80 18.19
N SER A 36 -16.43 -9.55 18.37
CA SER A 36 -17.15 -8.61 19.23
C SER A 36 -18.59 -8.41 18.78
N GLU A 37 -18.80 -8.26 17.47
CA GLU A 37 -20.15 -8.11 16.92
C GLU A 37 -20.97 -9.37 17.10
N SER A 38 -20.37 -10.55 16.89
CA SER A 38 -21.07 -11.83 17.07
C SER A 38 -21.56 -12.00 18.51
N PHE A 39 -20.74 -11.66 19.50
CA PHE A 39 -21.14 -11.74 20.91
C PHE A 39 -22.17 -10.68 21.31
N ALA A 40 -22.09 -9.50 20.70
CA ALA A 40 -23.02 -8.42 20.99
C ALA A 40 -24.33 -8.51 20.21
N GLY A 41 -24.48 -9.50 19.33
CA GLY A 41 -25.65 -9.62 18.46
C GLY A 41 -25.72 -8.55 17.39
N GLY A 42 -24.54 -8.06 16.95
CA GLY A 42 -24.44 -7.06 15.89
C GLY A 42 -24.74 -7.62 14.50
N ASP A 43 -24.92 -6.74 13.56
CA ASP A 43 -25.29 -7.08 12.17
C ASP A 43 -24.09 -7.18 11.21
N GLY A 44 -22.87 -7.08 11.72
CA GLY A 44 -21.65 -7.11 10.91
C GLY A 44 -21.25 -5.77 10.30
N SER A 45 -21.95 -4.70 10.62
CA SER A 45 -21.69 -3.39 10.04
C SER A 45 -20.33 -2.82 10.45
N GLN A 46 -19.91 -3.04 11.70
CA GLN A 46 -18.61 -2.56 12.18
C GLN A 46 -17.47 -3.35 11.52
N THR A 47 -17.61 -4.65 11.41
CA THR A 47 -16.64 -5.52 10.73
C THR A 47 -16.49 -5.11 9.27
N SER A 48 -17.62 -4.89 8.60
CA SER A 48 -17.65 -4.46 7.20
C SER A 48 -17.01 -3.07 7.03
N GLY A 49 -17.28 -2.15 7.96
CA GLY A 49 -16.68 -0.81 7.96
C GLY A 49 -15.17 -0.85 8.11
N ALA A 50 -14.66 -1.71 9.01
CA ALA A 50 -13.23 -1.89 9.20
C ALA A 50 -12.58 -2.45 7.92
N GLY A 51 -13.17 -3.47 7.31
CA GLY A 51 -12.69 -4.03 6.06
C GLY A 51 -12.64 -2.97 4.95
N THR A 52 -13.69 -2.19 4.82
CA THR A 52 -13.76 -1.09 3.86
C THR A 52 -12.63 -0.09 4.05
N PHE A 53 -12.32 0.27 5.29
CA PHE A 53 -11.22 1.19 5.59
C PHE A 53 -9.89 0.68 5.02
N PHE A 54 -9.57 -0.61 5.23
CA PHE A 54 -8.32 -1.18 4.71
C PHE A 54 -8.30 -1.21 3.17
N TYR A 55 -9.43 -1.50 2.53
CA TYR A 55 -9.51 -1.47 1.07
C TYR A 55 -9.37 -0.06 0.52
N VAL A 56 -9.93 0.95 1.19
CA VAL A 56 -9.77 2.35 0.79
C VAL A 56 -8.30 2.75 0.86
N MET A 57 -7.61 2.34 1.94
CA MET A 57 -6.17 2.62 2.07
C MET A 57 -5.35 1.96 0.97
N ALA A 58 -5.71 0.74 0.58
CA ALA A 58 -5.07 0.06 -0.56
C ALA A 58 -5.32 0.81 -1.87
N GLY A 59 -6.53 1.29 -2.08
CA GLY A 59 -6.88 2.10 -3.24
C GLY A 59 -6.10 3.41 -3.34
N ILE A 60 -5.94 4.09 -2.20
CA ILE A 60 -5.13 5.31 -2.13
C ILE A 60 -3.68 5.00 -2.48
N GLY A 61 -3.12 3.93 -1.93
CA GLY A 61 -1.77 3.50 -2.26
C GLY A 61 -1.59 3.20 -3.74
N LEU A 62 -2.56 2.52 -4.34
CA LEU A 62 -2.55 2.22 -5.77
C LEU A 62 -2.50 3.51 -6.60
N ILE A 63 -3.36 4.47 -6.30
CA ILE A 63 -3.41 5.75 -7.01
C ILE A 63 -2.09 6.51 -6.88
N VAL A 64 -1.55 6.59 -5.66
CA VAL A 64 -0.28 7.29 -5.40
C VAL A 64 0.85 6.64 -6.20
N HIS A 65 0.90 5.31 -6.26
CA HIS A 65 1.93 4.62 -7.04
C HIS A 65 1.77 4.81 -8.54
N ILE A 66 0.55 4.87 -9.06
CA ILE A 66 0.30 5.16 -10.47
C ILE A 66 0.81 6.56 -10.82
N ILE A 67 0.48 7.55 -10.01
CA ILE A 67 0.95 8.92 -10.22
C ILE A 67 2.48 8.98 -10.10
N GLY A 68 3.04 8.31 -9.10
CA GLY A 68 4.48 8.23 -8.90
C GLY A 68 5.20 7.57 -10.07
N LEU A 69 4.61 6.51 -10.64
CA LEU A 69 5.14 5.83 -11.81
C LEU A 69 5.28 6.80 -12.99
N ILE A 70 4.21 7.55 -13.28
CA ILE A 70 4.19 8.50 -14.38
C ILE A 70 5.24 9.60 -14.15
N LYS A 71 5.29 10.16 -12.96
CA LYS A 71 6.24 11.23 -12.63
C LYS A 71 7.69 10.73 -12.64
N SER A 72 7.93 9.54 -12.11
CA SER A 72 9.27 8.94 -12.10
C SER A 72 9.76 8.65 -13.50
N LYS A 73 8.89 8.14 -14.36
CA LYS A 73 9.22 7.90 -15.76
C LYS A 73 9.62 9.20 -16.45
N LYS A 74 8.88 10.28 -16.24
CA LYS A 74 9.19 11.59 -16.80
C LYS A 74 10.50 12.16 -16.25
N ALA A 75 10.78 11.91 -14.97
CA ALA A 75 12.01 12.41 -14.33
C ALA A 75 13.23 11.54 -14.64
N GLY A 76 13.06 10.40 -15.29
CA GLY A 76 14.15 9.50 -15.61
C GLY A 76 14.75 8.80 -14.40
N VAL A 77 13.95 8.57 -13.36
CA VAL A 77 14.34 7.78 -12.20
C VAL A 77 13.69 6.41 -12.24
N SER A 78 14.17 5.49 -11.40
CA SER A 78 13.67 4.12 -11.37
C SER A 78 12.18 4.05 -11.05
N ILE A 79 11.45 3.22 -11.78
CA ILE A 79 10.02 3.01 -11.58
C ILE A 79 9.71 1.69 -10.87
N VAL A 80 10.75 0.91 -10.53
CA VAL A 80 10.58 -0.44 -9.95
C VAL A 80 9.79 -0.39 -8.64
N GLY A 81 10.08 0.59 -7.77
CA GLY A 81 9.37 0.74 -6.51
C GLY A 81 7.87 0.96 -6.70
N HIS A 82 7.49 1.78 -7.68
CA HIS A 82 6.07 2.04 -7.96
C HIS A 82 5.36 0.84 -8.58
N ILE A 83 6.05 0.08 -9.46
CA ILE A 83 5.50 -1.15 -10.01
C ILE A 83 5.21 -2.15 -8.88
N LEU A 84 6.16 -2.36 -7.98
CA LEU A 84 5.99 -3.25 -6.83
C LEU A 84 4.88 -2.77 -5.89
N GLY A 85 4.77 -1.45 -5.68
CA GLY A 85 3.70 -0.88 -4.87
C GLY A 85 2.32 -1.09 -5.49
N ILE A 86 2.19 -0.94 -6.80
CA ILE A 86 0.94 -1.21 -7.53
C ILE A 86 0.54 -2.68 -7.36
N ILE A 87 1.48 -3.60 -7.56
CA ILE A 87 1.22 -5.03 -7.42
C ILE A 87 0.80 -5.35 -5.98
N GLY A 88 1.51 -4.79 -4.98
CA GLY A 88 1.19 -5.02 -3.57
C GLY A 88 -0.20 -4.52 -3.20
N CYS A 89 -0.54 -3.30 -3.56
CA CYS A 89 -1.86 -2.74 -3.29
C CYS A 89 -2.96 -3.50 -4.02
N ALA A 90 -2.72 -3.90 -5.27
CA ALA A 90 -3.68 -4.68 -6.05
C ALA A 90 -3.91 -6.07 -5.44
N CYS A 91 -2.85 -6.73 -4.95
CA CYS A 91 -2.98 -8.02 -4.26
C CYS A 91 -3.88 -7.92 -3.04
N PHE A 92 -3.70 -6.88 -2.22
CA PHE A 92 -4.58 -6.68 -1.06
C PHE A 92 -6.01 -6.34 -1.49
N ALA A 93 -6.17 -5.51 -2.53
CA ALA A 93 -7.49 -5.11 -3.01
C ALA A 93 -8.29 -6.28 -3.61
N VAL A 94 -7.61 -7.28 -4.18
CA VAL A 94 -8.27 -8.46 -4.74
C VAL A 94 -8.86 -9.32 -3.62
N THR A 95 -8.08 -9.58 -2.58
CA THR A 95 -8.57 -10.33 -1.41
C THR A 95 -7.64 -10.11 -0.23
N ALA A 96 -8.23 -10.04 0.96
CA ALA A 96 -7.45 -9.94 2.19
C ALA A 96 -6.57 -11.17 2.43
N LEU A 97 -6.87 -12.31 1.81
CA LEU A 97 -6.02 -13.49 1.88
C LEU A 97 -4.63 -13.27 1.27
N LEU A 98 -4.51 -12.31 0.37
CA LEU A 98 -3.24 -11.92 -0.23
C LEU A 98 -2.51 -10.81 0.55
N ALA A 99 -2.93 -10.55 1.79
CA ALA A 99 -2.32 -9.51 2.62
C ALA A 99 -0.83 -9.77 2.87
N PHE A 100 -0.43 -11.03 3.10
CA PHE A 100 0.98 -11.35 3.32
C PHE A 100 1.87 -11.03 2.11
N PRO A 101 1.56 -11.49 0.89
CA PRO A 101 2.29 -11.05 -0.30
C PRO A 101 2.25 -9.54 -0.50
N ALA A 102 1.09 -8.91 -0.24
CA ALA A 102 0.95 -7.47 -0.36
C ALA A 102 1.90 -6.72 0.58
N ILE A 103 2.01 -7.16 1.83
CA ILE A 103 2.89 -6.56 2.83
C ILE A 103 4.35 -6.65 2.38
N VAL A 104 4.78 -7.83 1.93
CA VAL A 104 6.15 -8.04 1.45
C VAL A 104 6.45 -7.11 0.27
N LEU A 105 5.55 -7.05 -0.71
CA LEU A 105 5.71 -6.19 -1.87
C LEU A 105 5.74 -4.71 -1.49
N LEU A 106 4.93 -4.28 -0.52
CA LEU A 106 4.93 -2.90 -0.05
C LEU A 106 6.22 -2.54 0.69
N ILE A 107 6.77 -3.45 1.48
CA ILE A 107 8.06 -3.23 2.14
C ILE A 107 9.16 -3.07 1.10
N ILE A 108 9.20 -3.94 0.10
CA ILE A 108 10.16 -3.85 -0.99
C ILE A 108 9.95 -2.55 -1.77
N ALA A 109 8.71 -2.19 -2.07
CA ALA A 109 8.38 -0.94 -2.77
C ALA A 109 8.86 0.27 -1.97
N CYS A 110 8.66 0.26 -0.65
CA CYS A 110 9.12 1.31 0.25
C CYS A 110 10.64 1.49 0.15
N VAL A 111 11.39 0.39 0.23
CA VAL A 111 12.85 0.43 0.12
C VAL A 111 13.27 1.02 -1.23
N PHE A 112 12.67 0.56 -2.32
CA PHE A 112 13.00 1.08 -3.64
C PHE A 112 12.63 2.56 -3.79
N CYS A 113 11.50 2.98 -3.26
CA CYS A 113 11.08 4.39 -3.34
C CYS A 113 11.99 5.30 -2.53
N PHE A 114 12.44 4.86 -1.34
CA PHE A 114 13.39 5.65 -0.55
C PHE A 114 14.79 5.65 -1.15
N ARG A 115 15.22 4.52 -1.70
CA ARG A 115 16.54 4.38 -2.29
C ARG A 115 16.60 4.84 -3.74
N GLN A 116 15.51 5.35 -4.26
CA GLN A 116 15.48 5.87 -5.63
C GLN A 116 16.46 7.01 -5.76
N THR A 117 17.62 6.67 -6.22
CA THR A 117 18.63 7.61 -6.60
C THR A 117 18.55 7.86 -8.10
N LEU A 118 19.47 8.63 -8.58
CA LEU A 118 19.52 8.93 -9.99
C LEU A 118 19.76 7.66 -10.78
N VAL A 119 18.86 7.38 -11.69
CA VAL A 119 19.04 6.28 -12.61
C VAL A 119 19.90 6.77 -13.76
N GLN A 120 20.98 6.07 -13.97
CA GLN A 120 21.82 6.31 -15.13
C GLN A 120 21.28 5.47 -16.28
N ASN A 121 20.79 6.15 -17.25
CA ASN A 121 20.29 5.53 -18.47
C ASN A 121 21.27 5.76 -19.60
#